data_9e4396d1d370729e7ddcfe92c9f42690
#
_entry.id   9e4396d1d370729e7ddcfe92c9f42690
#
_cell.length_a   1.000
_cell.length_b   1.000
_cell.length_c   1.000
_cell.angle_alpha   90.00
_cell.angle_beta   90.00
_cell.angle_gamma   90.00
#
_symmetry.space_group_name_H-M   'P 1'
#
loop_
_entity.id
_entity.type
_entity.pdbx_description
1 polymer ?
#
loop_
_entity_poly.entity_id
_entity_poly.type
_entity_poly.pdbx_seq_one_letter_code
_entity_poly.pdbx_strand_id
1 'polypeptide(L)'
;MMTRDEDTRADSPSSSYTAPEAVAPERDREGENPENVHQDGRVPDYLARVAPVTVPPTRIQLSLDVIVDNFSALLESVDPSEALNILELGRIHFIQRRRMRKELQALYAGLWNLALQRSFPDDYTDIFSAWLEKSGAELDPHDREERQARIFQYVDSLRQYGDADFSEVSRHLTGLLEADESHVKRISFALALYIRRIYTYFFDHLL
;
A
#
# COMPACT_ATOMS: atom_id res chain seq x y z
N MET A 1 53.33 1.22 35.42
CA MET A 1 54.45 1.39 34.50
C MET A 1 53.87 1.41 33.10
N MET A 2 53.93 2.59 32.46
CA MET A 2 53.83 2.94 31.04
C MET A 2 52.52 2.56 30.31
N THR A 3 51.56 3.50 30.09
CA THR A 3 51.49 4.61 29.09
C THR A 3 51.55 4.10 27.65
N ARG A 4 50.42 4.28 26.91
CA ARG A 4 50.50 4.91 25.61
C ARG A 4 49.09 5.32 25.13
N ASP A 5 48.88 6.62 25.09
CA ASP A 5 47.91 7.34 24.28
C ASP A 5 48.23 7.11 22.79
N GLU A 6 47.23 6.95 21.98
CA GLU A 6 47.26 7.37 20.57
C GLU A 6 45.92 7.90 20.09
N ASP A 7 45.92 9.20 20.14
CA ASP A 7 45.02 10.14 19.45
C ASP A 7 45.09 9.88 17.92
N THR A 8 43.99 9.58 17.27
CA THR A 8 43.90 9.69 15.83
C THR A 8 42.65 10.45 15.43
N ARG A 9 42.83 11.76 15.36
CA ARG A 9 41.99 12.72 14.63
C ARG A 9 42.01 12.33 13.15
N ALA A 10 40.86 12.11 12.54
CA ALA A 10 40.71 12.07 11.09
C ALA A 10 39.59 12.99 10.64
N ASP A 11 39.98 13.91 9.79
CA ASP A 11 39.32 15.02 9.15
C ASP A 11 38.02 14.64 8.44
N SER A 12 37.02 15.49 8.61
CA SER A 12 35.82 15.55 7.78
C SER A 12 36.08 16.42 6.54
N PRO A 13 35.81 15.96 5.34
CA PRO A 13 35.74 16.86 4.21
C PRO A 13 34.33 17.45 4.08
N SER A 14 34.25 18.77 4.23
CA SER A 14 33.14 19.62 3.81
C SER A 14 32.96 19.53 2.30
N SER A 15 31.85 18.96 1.85
CA SER A 15 31.42 19.05 0.45
C SER A 15 30.33 20.10 0.33
N SER A 16 30.74 21.29 -0.12
CA SER A 16 29.88 22.39 -0.53
C SER A 16 29.27 22.08 -1.89
N TYR A 17 28.00 21.72 -1.93
CA TYR A 17 27.23 21.67 -3.18
C TYR A 17 26.62 23.04 -3.45
N THR A 18 27.13 23.69 -4.48
CA THR A 18 26.59 24.89 -5.09
C THR A 18 25.42 24.52 -6.00
N ALA A 19 24.25 25.04 -5.73
CA ALA A 19 23.07 24.90 -6.58
C ALA A 19 23.21 25.76 -7.86
N PRO A 20 22.80 25.30 -9.04
CA PRO A 20 22.74 26.13 -10.22
C PRO A 20 21.48 27.01 -10.20
N GLU A 21 21.73 28.28 -10.46
CA GLU A 21 20.81 29.39 -10.64
C GLU A 21 19.92 29.15 -11.89
N ALA A 22 18.61 29.09 -11.68
CA ALA A 22 17.64 28.95 -12.75
C ALA A 22 17.37 30.31 -13.41
N VAL A 23 17.84 30.46 -14.62
CA VAL A 23 17.53 31.58 -15.53
C VAL A 23 16.10 31.43 -16.06
N ALA A 24 15.25 32.41 -15.76
CA ALA A 24 13.92 32.56 -16.35
C ALA A 24 14.06 33.21 -17.76
N PRO A 25 13.33 32.75 -18.77
CA PRO A 25 13.13 33.52 -19.97
C PRO A 25 11.86 34.36 -19.89
N GLU A 26 12.08 35.68 -19.90
CA GLU A 26 11.06 36.67 -20.31
C GLU A 26 10.59 36.37 -21.74
N ARG A 27 9.30 36.32 -21.93
CA ARG A 27 8.67 36.48 -23.24
C ARG A 27 7.55 37.47 -23.16
N ASP A 28 7.90 38.72 -23.47
CA ASP A 28 6.97 39.71 -23.97
C ASP A 28 6.35 39.20 -25.29
N ARG A 29 5.08 39.20 -25.38
CA ARG A 29 4.30 39.29 -26.59
C ARG A 29 3.11 40.16 -26.38
N GLU A 30 3.28 41.41 -26.62
CA GLU A 30 2.22 42.34 -27.06
C GLU A 30 1.67 41.85 -28.39
N GLY A 31 0.38 42.11 -28.58
CA GLY A 31 -0.12 42.28 -29.91
C GLY A 31 -1.33 41.47 -30.26
N GLU A 32 -2.36 42.25 -30.47
CA GLU A 32 -3.47 42.07 -31.40
C GLU A 32 -4.79 41.66 -30.79
N ASN A 33 -5.56 42.71 -30.65
CA ASN A 33 -7.00 42.75 -30.52
C ASN A 33 -7.62 42.76 -31.95
N PRO A 34 -8.42 41.76 -32.32
CA PRO A 34 -9.34 41.93 -33.42
C PRO A 34 -10.74 42.19 -32.89
N GLU A 35 -11.20 43.33 -33.35
CA GLU A 35 -12.54 43.87 -33.28
C GLU A 35 -13.65 42.85 -33.61
N ASN A 36 -14.65 42.86 -32.74
CA ASN A 36 -16.05 43.03 -33.06
C ASN A 36 -16.60 42.25 -34.26
N VAL A 37 -17.10 41.04 -33.98
CA VAL A 37 -18.10 40.41 -34.86
C VAL A 37 -19.37 40.18 -34.04
N HIS A 38 -20.34 41.06 -34.23
CA HIS A 38 -21.74 40.81 -33.91
C HIS A 38 -22.17 39.52 -34.61
N GLN A 39 -22.28 38.42 -33.87
CA GLN A 39 -23.02 37.27 -34.32
C GLN A 39 -24.30 37.12 -33.51
N ASP A 40 -25.40 37.26 -34.25
CA ASP A 40 -26.74 36.98 -33.84
C ASP A 40 -26.81 35.68 -33.01
N GLY A 41 -27.17 35.82 -31.75
CA GLY A 41 -27.29 34.72 -30.78
C GLY A 41 -28.49 33.79 -31.03
N ARG A 42 -28.57 33.15 -32.20
CA ARG A 42 -29.48 32.03 -32.40
C ARG A 42 -28.69 30.73 -32.18
N VAL A 43 -28.78 30.25 -30.95
CA VAL A 43 -28.35 28.86 -30.64
C VAL A 43 -29.23 27.91 -31.47
N PRO A 44 -28.64 27.04 -32.28
CA PRO A 44 -29.45 26.12 -33.10
C PRO A 44 -30.24 25.15 -32.20
N ASP A 45 -31.53 25.03 -32.50
CA ASP A 45 -32.56 24.33 -31.73
C ASP A 45 -32.30 22.81 -31.56
N TYR A 46 -31.25 22.23 -32.22
CA TYR A 46 -30.87 20.83 -32.07
C TYR A 46 -30.07 20.56 -30.81
N LEU A 47 -29.49 21.57 -30.13
CA LEU A 47 -28.77 21.38 -28.88
C LEU A 47 -29.70 21.35 -27.64
N ALA A 48 -30.97 21.77 -27.81
CA ALA A 48 -31.95 21.75 -26.72
C ALA A 48 -32.58 20.36 -26.45
N ARG A 49 -32.25 19.33 -27.24
CA ARG A 49 -32.83 17.98 -27.12
C ARG A 49 -31.88 16.92 -26.65
N VAL A 50 -30.70 17.24 -26.14
CA VAL A 50 -29.89 16.24 -25.43
C VAL A 50 -30.45 16.14 -24.02
N ALA A 51 -31.40 15.23 -23.83
CA ALA A 51 -31.80 14.84 -22.47
C ALA A 51 -30.53 14.47 -21.68
N PRO A 52 -30.41 14.90 -20.42
CA PRO A 52 -29.29 14.47 -19.61
C PRO A 52 -29.29 12.95 -19.60
N VAL A 53 -28.23 12.36 -20.14
CA VAL A 53 -28.01 10.91 -20.05
C VAL A 53 -27.76 10.65 -18.57
N THR A 54 -28.81 10.30 -17.86
CA THR A 54 -28.72 9.80 -16.50
C THR A 54 -28.00 8.46 -16.59
N VAL A 55 -26.69 8.49 -16.41
CA VAL A 55 -25.89 7.26 -16.30
C VAL A 55 -26.41 6.55 -15.06
N PRO A 56 -26.96 5.37 -15.18
CA PRO A 56 -27.52 4.66 -14.03
C PRO A 56 -26.40 4.42 -13.00
N PRO A 57 -26.64 4.65 -11.69
CA PRO A 57 -25.66 4.45 -10.64
C PRO A 57 -25.25 2.99 -10.44
N THR A 58 -25.81 2.09 -11.24
CA THR A 58 -25.68 0.63 -11.11
C THR A 58 -24.26 0.08 -11.43
N ARG A 59 -23.40 0.87 -12.09
CA ARG A 59 -22.10 0.38 -12.54
C ARG A 59 -21.05 0.23 -11.40
N ILE A 60 -21.17 1.05 -10.37
CA ILE A 60 -20.20 1.06 -9.25
C ILE A 60 -20.52 -0.04 -8.24
N GLN A 61 -21.80 -0.30 -7.99
CA GLN A 61 -22.21 -1.30 -6.98
C GLN A 61 -21.96 -2.74 -7.44
N LEU A 62 -22.16 -3.04 -8.72
CA LEU A 62 -21.79 -4.35 -9.28
C LEU A 62 -20.28 -4.58 -9.30
N SER A 63 -19.49 -3.50 -9.38
CA SER A 63 -18.03 -3.60 -9.33
C SER A 63 -17.51 -3.83 -7.90
N LEU A 64 -18.18 -3.31 -6.85
CA LEU A 64 -17.76 -3.43 -5.46
C LEU A 64 -17.80 -4.90 -4.99
N ASP A 65 -18.95 -5.55 -5.16
CA ASP A 65 -19.11 -6.96 -4.77
C ASP A 65 -18.14 -7.86 -5.53
N VAL A 66 -17.97 -7.60 -6.82
CA VAL A 66 -17.02 -8.37 -7.67
C VAL A 66 -15.57 -8.18 -7.19
N ILE A 67 -15.17 -6.95 -6.85
CA ILE A 67 -13.82 -6.67 -6.33
C ILE A 67 -13.63 -7.37 -4.97
N VAL A 68 -14.61 -7.31 -4.10
CA VAL A 68 -14.57 -7.96 -2.77
C VAL A 68 -14.49 -9.48 -2.90
N ASP A 69 -15.26 -10.08 -3.82
CA ASP A 69 -15.26 -11.52 -4.06
C ASP A 69 -13.95 -11.99 -4.69
N ASN A 70 -13.47 -11.27 -5.70
CA ASN A 70 -12.19 -11.57 -6.34
C ASN A 70 -11.04 -11.50 -5.34
N PHE A 71 -11.04 -10.49 -4.45
CA PHE A 71 -10.01 -10.41 -3.42
C PHE A 71 -10.12 -11.55 -2.40
N SER A 72 -11.33 -11.91 -1.97
CA SER A 72 -11.51 -13.04 -1.05
C SER A 72 -10.93 -14.32 -1.65
N ALA A 73 -11.23 -14.60 -2.91
CA ALA A 73 -10.67 -15.74 -3.64
C ALA A 73 -9.14 -15.64 -3.81
N LEU A 74 -8.63 -14.43 -4.08
CA LEU A 74 -7.19 -14.17 -4.21
C LEU A 74 -6.46 -14.41 -2.89
N LEU A 75 -7.03 -13.92 -1.77
CA LEU A 75 -6.48 -14.12 -0.43
C LEU A 75 -6.45 -15.60 -0.04
N GLU A 76 -7.48 -16.36 -0.39
CA GLU A 76 -7.55 -17.81 -0.17
C GLU A 76 -6.51 -18.57 -1.02
N SER A 77 -6.16 -18.05 -2.19
CA SER A 77 -5.16 -18.66 -3.09
C SER A 77 -3.72 -18.50 -2.59
N VAL A 78 -3.45 -17.52 -1.73
CA VAL A 78 -2.11 -17.28 -1.18
C VAL A 78 -1.78 -18.30 -0.09
N ASP A 79 -0.90 -19.25 -0.41
CA ASP A 79 -0.40 -20.20 0.58
C ASP A 79 0.65 -19.55 1.51
N PRO A 80 0.37 -19.44 2.81
CA PRO A 80 1.32 -18.88 3.77
C PRO A 80 2.52 -19.81 4.06
N SER A 81 2.55 -21.01 3.50
CA SER A 81 3.58 -22.00 3.79
C SER A 81 4.98 -21.51 3.44
N GLU A 82 5.13 -20.73 2.36
CA GLU A 82 6.42 -20.17 1.98
C GLU A 82 6.91 -19.15 3.02
N ALA A 83 6.04 -18.23 3.48
CA ALA A 83 6.39 -17.30 4.56
C ALA A 83 6.76 -18.05 5.85
N LEU A 84 6.01 -19.09 6.22
CA LEU A 84 6.28 -19.90 7.38
C LEU A 84 7.61 -20.67 7.27
N ASN A 85 8.01 -21.06 6.06
CA ASN A 85 9.32 -21.67 5.80
C ASN A 85 10.44 -20.64 5.90
N ILE A 86 10.26 -19.42 5.38
CA ILE A 86 11.20 -18.29 5.56
C ILE A 86 11.39 -18.00 7.04
N LEU A 87 10.32 -18.02 7.84
CA LEU A 87 10.34 -17.84 9.28
C LEU A 87 10.88 -19.06 10.05
N GLU A 88 11.30 -20.11 9.33
CA GLU A 88 11.83 -21.36 9.87
C GLU A 88 10.90 -22.05 10.89
N LEU A 89 9.61 -21.80 10.79
CA LEU A 89 8.59 -22.42 11.64
C LEU A 89 8.26 -23.82 11.14
N GLY A 90 9.04 -24.80 11.56
CA GLY A 90 8.83 -26.21 11.25
C GLY A 90 7.51 -26.76 11.82
N ARG A 91 7.17 -28.00 11.44
CA ARG A 91 5.92 -28.66 11.85
C ARG A 91 5.75 -28.80 13.37
N ILE A 92 6.86 -28.85 14.11
CA ILE A 92 6.88 -28.98 15.59
C ILE A 92 6.44 -27.70 16.31
N HIS A 93 6.50 -26.52 15.66
CA HIS A 93 6.12 -25.23 16.23
C HIS A 93 4.63 -24.91 15.98
N PHE A 94 3.74 -25.83 16.29
CA PHE A 94 2.33 -25.74 15.93
C PHE A 94 1.63 -24.46 16.44
N ILE A 95 1.87 -24.06 17.69
CA ILE A 95 1.25 -22.86 18.29
C ILE A 95 1.77 -21.61 17.61
N GLN A 96 3.08 -21.48 17.41
CA GLN A 96 3.70 -20.34 16.73
C GLN A 96 3.26 -20.26 15.27
N ARG A 97 3.17 -21.39 14.57
CA ARG A 97 2.63 -21.43 13.19
C ARG A 97 1.19 -20.92 13.11
N ARG A 98 0.33 -21.32 14.04
CA ARG A 98 -1.07 -20.86 14.07
C ARG A 98 -1.15 -19.36 14.33
N ARG A 99 -0.35 -18.85 15.27
CA ARG A 99 -0.25 -17.41 15.55
C ARG A 99 0.26 -16.67 14.33
N MET A 100 1.34 -17.12 13.73
CA MET A 100 1.96 -16.47 12.58
C MET A 100 1.06 -16.49 11.34
N ARG A 101 0.25 -17.52 11.14
CA ARG A 101 -0.76 -17.52 10.07
C ARG A 101 -1.78 -16.38 10.23
N LYS A 102 -2.25 -16.12 11.45
CA LYS A 102 -3.15 -15.00 11.73
C LYS A 102 -2.48 -13.66 11.42
N GLU A 103 -1.19 -13.52 11.77
CA GLU A 103 -0.40 -12.33 11.45
C GLU A 103 -0.22 -12.15 9.93
N LEU A 104 0.14 -13.21 9.21
CA LEU A 104 0.30 -13.17 7.76
C LEU A 104 -1.02 -12.84 7.04
N GLN A 105 -2.15 -13.39 7.49
CA GLN A 105 -3.46 -13.05 6.93
C GLN A 105 -3.81 -11.58 7.14
N ALA A 106 -3.53 -11.03 8.32
CA ALA A 106 -3.73 -9.62 8.60
C ALA A 106 -2.81 -8.73 7.76
N LEU A 107 -1.54 -9.12 7.60
CA LEU A 107 -0.60 -8.44 6.71
C LEU A 107 -1.09 -8.46 5.25
N TYR A 108 -1.57 -9.59 4.74
CA TYR A 108 -2.07 -9.68 3.36
C TYR A 108 -3.26 -8.76 3.14
N ALA A 109 -4.17 -8.64 4.11
CA ALA A 109 -5.24 -7.67 4.07
C ALA A 109 -4.73 -6.22 4.06
N GLY A 110 -3.68 -5.92 4.84
CA GLY A 110 -3.02 -4.61 4.84
C GLY A 110 -2.35 -4.29 3.49
N LEU A 111 -1.66 -5.25 2.87
CA LEU A 111 -1.05 -5.10 1.55
C LEU A 111 -2.09 -4.85 0.47
N TRP A 112 -3.22 -5.52 0.54
CA TRP A 112 -4.33 -5.26 -0.36
C TRP A 112 -4.93 -3.86 -0.16
N ASN A 113 -5.11 -3.42 1.09
CA ASN A 113 -5.53 -2.04 1.36
C ASN A 113 -4.57 -1.02 0.73
N LEU A 114 -3.26 -1.25 0.82
CA LEU A 114 -2.25 -0.40 0.20
C LEU A 114 -2.36 -0.41 -1.33
N ALA A 115 -2.59 -1.57 -1.94
CA ALA A 115 -2.78 -1.71 -3.38
C ALA A 115 -4.08 -1.03 -3.84
N LEU A 116 -5.19 -1.19 -3.09
CA LEU A 116 -6.45 -0.50 -3.33
C LEU A 116 -6.29 1.02 -3.30
N GLN A 117 -5.63 1.56 -2.27
CA GLN A 117 -5.40 2.99 -2.14
C GLN A 117 -4.69 3.59 -3.35
N ARG A 118 -3.81 2.82 -4.00
CA ARG A 118 -3.10 3.27 -5.20
C ARG A 118 -3.93 3.14 -6.48
N SER A 119 -4.73 2.09 -6.57
CA SER A 119 -5.53 1.79 -7.77
C SER A 119 -6.87 2.51 -7.78
N PHE A 120 -7.45 2.73 -6.60
CA PHE A 120 -8.79 3.31 -6.40
C PHE A 120 -8.76 4.35 -5.27
N PRO A 121 -8.04 5.49 -5.44
CA PRO A 121 -7.83 6.46 -4.36
C PRO A 121 -9.11 7.04 -3.76
N ASP A 122 -10.19 7.14 -4.56
CA ASP A 122 -11.47 7.68 -4.12
C ASP A 122 -12.36 6.63 -3.44
N ASP A 123 -12.28 5.36 -3.85
CA ASP A 123 -13.22 4.30 -3.46
C ASP A 123 -12.60 3.26 -2.49
N TYR A 124 -11.27 3.28 -2.26
CA TYR A 124 -10.58 2.22 -1.52
C TYR A 124 -11.14 1.99 -0.11
N THR A 125 -11.60 3.05 0.55
CA THR A 125 -12.15 2.95 1.92
C THR A 125 -13.45 2.15 1.92
N ASP A 126 -14.33 2.40 0.98
CA ASP A 126 -15.63 1.73 0.87
C ASP A 126 -15.44 0.26 0.48
N ILE A 127 -14.55 0.00 -0.49
CA ILE A 127 -14.19 -1.36 -0.92
C ILE A 127 -13.62 -2.16 0.25
N PHE A 128 -12.68 -1.57 0.99
CA PHE A 128 -12.02 -2.25 2.11
C PHE A 128 -12.97 -2.50 3.27
N SER A 129 -13.85 -1.53 3.59
CA SER A 129 -14.87 -1.65 4.62
C SER A 129 -15.88 -2.76 4.29
N ALA A 130 -16.37 -2.81 3.06
CA ALA A 130 -17.28 -3.86 2.60
C ALA A 130 -16.66 -5.25 2.72
N TRP A 131 -15.37 -5.38 2.40
CA TRP A 131 -14.66 -6.64 2.58
C TRP A 131 -14.48 -7.01 4.06
N LEU A 132 -14.15 -6.05 4.93
CA LEU A 132 -14.01 -6.30 6.37
C LEU A 132 -15.32 -6.80 6.97
N GLU A 133 -16.45 -6.19 6.60
CA GLU A 133 -17.78 -6.62 7.04
C GLU A 133 -18.09 -8.03 6.56
N LYS A 134 -17.92 -8.30 5.27
CA LYS A 134 -18.20 -9.61 4.67
C LYS A 134 -17.34 -10.70 5.28
N SER A 135 -16.04 -10.48 5.35
CA SER A 135 -15.07 -11.47 5.86
C SER A 135 -15.15 -11.69 7.38
N GLY A 136 -15.80 -10.77 8.11
CA GLY A 136 -16.06 -10.87 9.55
C GLY A 136 -17.46 -11.36 9.91
N ALA A 137 -18.35 -11.56 8.94
CA ALA A 137 -19.77 -11.83 9.20
C ALA A 137 -20.02 -13.11 10.01
N GLU A 138 -19.20 -14.14 9.79
CA GLU A 138 -19.30 -15.44 10.46
C GLU A 138 -18.52 -15.54 11.78
N LEU A 139 -17.71 -14.53 12.10
CA LEU A 139 -16.90 -14.50 13.32
C LEU A 139 -17.75 -14.01 14.50
N ASP A 140 -17.46 -14.53 15.69
CA ASP A 140 -18.00 -13.92 16.90
C ASP A 140 -17.45 -12.48 17.09
N PRO A 141 -18.15 -11.62 17.87
CA PRO A 141 -17.78 -10.22 17.99
C PRO A 141 -16.35 -9.99 18.49
N HIS A 142 -15.86 -10.81 19.42
CA HIS A 142 -14.53 -10.68 19.99
C HIS A 142 -13.44 -11.06 18.98
N ASP A 143 -13.60 -12.20 18.30
CA ASP A 143 -12.66 -12.63 17.25
C ASP A 143 -12.62 -11.65 16.07
N ARG A 144 -13.77 -11.04 15.74
CA ARG A 144 -13.86 -10.00 14.71
C ARG A 144 -13.06 -8.77 15.10
N GLU A 145 -13.25 -8.27 16.32
CA GLU A 145 -12.55 -7.09 16.84
C GLU A 145 -11.03 -7.35 16.90
N GLU A 146 -10.60 -8.49 17.43
CA GLU A 146 -9.19 -8.88 17.48
C GLU A 146 -8.58 -8.94 16.07
N ARG A 147 -9.28 -9.54 15.11
CA ARG A 147 -8.83 -9.62 13.72
C ARG A 147 -8.73 -8.24 13.07
N GLN A 148 -9.74 -7.40 13.24
CA GLN A 148 -9.73 -6.04 12.68
C GLN A 148 -8.62 -5.19 13.28
N ALA A 149 -8.43 -5.21 14.59
CA ALA A 149 -7.34 -4.49 15.26
C ALA A 149 -5.97 -4.88 14.69
N ARG A 150 -5.75 -6.18 14.47
CA ARG A 150 -4.50 -6.70 13.87
C ARG A 150 -4.33 -6.23 12.43
N ILE A 151 -5.39 -6.24 11.61
CA ILE A 151 -5.36 -5.76 10.23
C ILE A 151 -5.01 -4.27 10.21
N PHE A 152 -5.65 -3.45 11.03
CA PHE A 152 -5.38 -2.01 11.08
C PHE A 152 -3.96 -1.69 11.55
N GLN A 153 -3.39 -2.48 12.45
CA GLN A 153 -1.98 -2.35 12.84
C GLN A 153 -1.04 -2.46 11.63
N TYR A 154 -1.29 -3.42 10.73
CA TYR A 154 -0.51 -3.55 9.49
C TYR A 154 -0.83 -2.44 8.49
N VAL A 155 -2.09 -2.04 8.34
CA VAL A 155 -2.48 -0.92 7.48
C VAL A 155 -1.74 0.36 7.88
N ASP A 156 -1.70 0.67 9.17
CA ASP A 156 -1.04 1.88 9.68
C ASP A 156 0.50 1.81 9.48
N SER A 157 1.10 0.65 9.75
CA SER A 157 2.53 0.43 9.50
C SER A 157 2.87 0.60 8.01
N LEU A 158 2.08 0.00 7.12
CA LEU A 158 2.29 0.10 5.67
C LEU A 158 2.06 1.52 5.14
N ARG A 159 1.11 2.27 5.70
CA ARG A 159 0.90 3.68 5.33
C ARG A 159 2.09 4.56 5.70
N GLN A 160 2.70 4.30 6.84
CA GLN A 160 3.85 5.07 7.32
C GLN A 160 5.07 4.90 6.43
N TYR A 161 5.35 3.67 5.96
CA TYR A 161 6.56 3.34 5.20
C TYR A 161 6.32 3.18 3.69
N GLY A 162 5.07 3.11 3.27
CA GLY A 162 4.67 2.93 1.88
C GLY A 162 5.03 1.55 1.31
N ASP A 163 5.01 1.44 -0.02
CA ASP A 163 5.32 0.22 -0.77
C ASP A 163 6.79 0.11 -1.19
N ALA A 164 7.57 1.15 -0.92
CA ALA A 164 8.99 1.17 -1.29
C ALA A 164 9.83 0.27 -0.37
N ASP A 165 9.45 0.18 0.91
CA ASP A 165 10.22 -0.56 1.90
C ASP A 165 9.32 -1.35 2.86
N PHE A 166 9.40 -2.68 2.78
CA PHE A 166 8.70 -3.61 3.67
C PHE A 166 9.57 -4.09 4.85
N SER A 167 10.73 -3.46 5.09
CA SER A 167 11.67 -3.88 6.11
C SER A 167 11.10 -3.76 7.52
N GLU A 168 10.34 -2.70 7.82
CA GLU A 168 9.75 -2.52 9.15
C GLU A 168 8.68 -3.58 9.45
N VAL A 169 7.80 -3.85 8.48
CA VAL A 169 6.78 -4.89 8.63
C VAL A 169 7.41 -6.28 8.77
N SER A 170 8.46 -6.56 8.00
CA SER A 170 9.19 -7.83 8.13
C SER A 170 9.91 -7.96 9.47
N ARG A 171 10.48 -6.87 9.99
CA ARG A 171 11.12 -6.81 11.31
C ARG A 171 10.10 -6.99 12.43
N HIS A 172 8.91 -6.38 12.31
CA HIS A 172 7.82 -6.61 13.24
C HIS A 172 7.45 -8.10 13.32
N LEU A 173 7.22 -8.75 12.17
CA LEU A 173 6.89 -10.18 12.12
C LEU A 173 7.98 -11.07 12.69
N THR A 174 9.24 -10.80 12.34
CA THR A 174 10.38 -11.58 12.87
C THR A 174 10.62 -11.32 14.35
N GLY A 175 10.29 -10.13 14.86
CA GLY A 175 10.33 -9.81 16.28
C GLY A 175 9.34 -10.60 17.13
N LEU A 176 8.32 -11.23 16.52
CA LEU A 176 7.41 -12.15 17.20
C LEU A 176 8.01 -13.55 17.40
N LEU A 177 9.21 -13.81 16.84
CA LEU A 177 9.96 -15.05 16.99
C LEU A 177 10.96 -14.89 18.12
N GLU A 178 11.15 -15.95 18.90
CA GLU A 178 12.21 -16.05 19.90
C GLU A 178 13.51 -16.50 19.21
N ALA A 179 14.19 -15.60 18.48
CA ALA A 179 15.39 -15.90 17.73
C ALA A 179 16.50 -14.89 18.01
N ASP A 180 17.76 -15.28 17.77
CA ASP A 180 18.90 -14.39 17.93
C ASP A 180 18.92 -13.27 16.87
N GLU A 181 19.64 -12.18 17.15
CA GLU A 181 19.64 -10.97 16.32
C GLU A 181 20.18 -11.21 14.90
N SER A 182 21.19 -12.06 14.75
CA SER A 182 21.81 -12.35 13.45
C SER A 182 20.87 -13.15 12.56
N HIS A 183 20.16 -14.07 13.15
CA HIS A 183 19.13 -14.88 12.52
C HIS A 183 17.93 -14.03 12.10
N VAL A 184 17.45 -13.15 12.99
CA VAL A 184 16.38 -12.20 12.71
C VAL A 184 16.69 -11.31 11.49
N LYS A 185 17.91 -10.76 11.39
CA LYS A 185 18.31 -9.93 10.24
C LYS A 185 18.21 -10.68 8.90
N ARG A 186 18.71 -11.93 8.85
CA ARG A 186 18.65 -12.76 7.64
C ARG A 186 17.21 -13.06 7.23
N ILE A 187 16.39 -13.48 8.18
CA ILE A 187 14.97 -13.81 7.95
C ILE A 187 14.19 -12.57 7.55
N SER A 188 14.39 -11.42 8.22
CA SER A 188 13.71 -10.17 7.90
C SER A 188 13.95 -9.75 6.45
N PHE A 189 15.16 -9.86 5.94
CA PHE A 189 15.45 -9.53 4.55
C PHE A 189 14.71 -10.45 3.57
N ALA A 190 14.78 -11.76 3.77
CA ALA A 190 14.07 -12.72 2.93
C ALA A 190 12.54 -12.51 2.98
N LEU A 191 12.01 -12.21 4.17
CA LEU A 191 10.61 -11.94 4.37
C LEU A 191 10.16 -10.61 3.70
N ALA A 192 10.99 -9.56 3.72
CA ALA A 192 10.70 -8.30 3.04
C ALA A 192 10.59 -8.51 1.51
N LEU A 193 11.45 -9.33 0.92
CA LEU A 193 11.37 -9.69 -0.49
C LEU A 193 10.10 -10.50 -0.81
N TYR A 194 9.75 -11.42 0.08
CA TYR A 194 8.50 -12.18 -0.04
C TYR A 194 7.28 -11.26 0.02
N ILE A 195 7.21 -10.36 1.01
CA ILE A 195 6.12 -9.40 1.18
C ILE A 195 5.98 -8.52 -0.07
N ARG A 196 7.09 -8.03 -0.63
CA ARG A 196 7.08 -7.26 -1.88
C ARG A 196 6.48 -8.05 -3.03
N ARG A 197 6.82 -9.34 -3.17
CA ARG A 197 6.25 -10.20 -4.20
C ARG A 197 4.73 -10.38 -4.03
N ILE A 198 4.26 -10.58 -2.79
CA ILE A 198 2.82 -10.69 -2.50
C ILE A 198 2.10 -9.37 -2.78
N TYR A 199 2.69 -8.23 -2.43
CA TYR A 199 2.13 -6.92 -2.77
C TYR A 199 1.99 -6.74 -4.28
N THR A 200 3.04 -7.03 -5.06
CA THR A 200 3.00 -6.98 -6.53
C THR A 200 1.92 -7.92 -7.07
N TYR A 201 1.83 -9.15 -6.54
CA TYR A 201 0.80 -10.09 -6.93
C TYR A 201 -0.61 -9.54 -6.72
N PHE A 202 -0.90 -8.94 -5.56
CA PHE A 202 -2.20 -8.31 -5.33
C PHE A 202 -2.44 -7.13 -6.26
N PHE A 203 -1.45 -6.28 -6.46
CA PHE A 203 -1.55 -5.11 -7.33
C PHE A 203 -1.87 -5.50 -8.78
N ASP A 204 -1.19 -6.52 -9.31
CA ASP A 204 -1.36 -6.99 -10.69
C ASP A 204 -2.72 -7.68 -10.93
N HIS A 205 -3.38 -8.17 -9.86
CA HIS A 205 -4.66 -8.87 -9.95
C HIS A 205 -5.86 -8.04 -9.48
N LEU A 206 -5.66 -6.77 -9.15
CA LEU A 206 -6.74 -5.83 -8.84
C LEU A 206 -7.48 -5.34 -10.09
N LEU A 207 -6.85 -5.41 -11.24
CA LEU A 207 -7.34 -4.98 -12.55
C LEU A 207 -7.66 -6.17 -13.42
#